data_0bf9c8ea8b7f5351520eca431e4057a6
#
_entry.id   0bf9c8ea8b7f5351520eca431e4057a6
#
_cell.length_a   1.000
_cell.length_b   1.000
_cell.length_c   1.000
_cell.angle_alpha   90.00
_cell.angle_beta   90.00
_cell.angle_gamma   90.00
#
_symmetry.space_group_name_H-M   'P 1'
#
loop_
_entity.id
_entity.type
_entity.pdbx_description
1 polymer ?
#
loop_
_entity_poly.entity_id
_entity_poly.type
_entity_poly.pdbx_seq_one_letter_code
_entity_poly.pdbx_strand_id
1 'polypeptide(L)'
;MFDLGKTSLCFGIFILLSTMSYAGTSLEADVITLNVKQNKSENLASWESKPRLVDQGNGLQLLLQASEGMSFIYVSRKGTGAQNLYYTHSHNMGDTFSKPYFINKTEGEVSSHGENGPILRQGPGIGRYAVWQGGNDLKFSRSMNFGRNFSPAIKVNDDDEKSYHSFQTMEIGPGGTIYVAWLDGRGKESNLPGTSSLYIARSFDQGTTFGKNIRIAGDVCPCCRPALAFDNSGQVYVSWRHVYKNHYRVVAVATSKDKGESWSDKALVTPEGWKINGCPHSGASMEFQNGKLFITWYSGAGNRAALRAGISHDGGKSFKYLGEIQGKVLDANHPDIQMINGEAWVVFQGRDPKSQEGWGVIRPWLLKISGEGENSPPEMIPFLGDSVAYPYLFKGNGGRIYATWTEISEEGPKAVLCRGRINQ
;
A
#
# COMPACT_ATOMS: atom_id res chain seq x y z
N MET A 1 -54.10 -11.62 -22.72
CA MET A 1 -55.21 -11.67 -21.75
C MET A 1 -54.60 -12.00 -20.41
N PHE A 2 -54.90 -11.10 -19.47
CA PHE A 2 -54.53 -11.04 -18.05
C PHE A 2 -53.17 -10.36 -17.72
N ASP A 3 -53.36 -9.13 -17.48
CA ASP A 3 -52.64 -8.16 -16.67
C ASP A 3 -52.76 -8.50 -15.17
N LEU A 4 -51.79 -8.13 -14.36
CA LEU A 4 -51.82 -7.89 -12.90
C LEU A 4 -50.37 -7.94 -12.40
N GLY A 5 -49.75 -7.02 -11.75
CA GLY A 5 -50.18 -5.91 -10.92
C GLY A 5 -49.01 -5.66 -9.96
N LYS A 6 -48.57 -4.43 -9.88
CA LYS A 6 -47.56 -3.96 -8.91
C LYS A 6 -48.04 -4.19 -7.49
N THR A 7 -47.21 -4.76 -6.60
CA THR A 7 -47.34 -4.63 -5.16
C THR A 7 -46.02 -4.27 -4.51
N SER A 8 -45.99 -3.05 -4.05
CA SER A 8 -45.04 -2.46 -3.13
C SER A 8 -45.20 -3.13 -1.76
N LEU A 9 -44.18 -3.77 -1.21
CA LEU A 9 -44.21 -4.24 0.18
C LEU A 9 -43.57 -3.18 1.08
N CYS A 10 -44.43 -2.45 1.81
CA CYS A 10 -44.04 -1.73 3.01
C CYS A 10 -43.90 -2.73 4.18
N PHE A 11 -42.73 -2.84 4.78
CA PHE A 11 -42.57 -3.51 6.06
C PHE A 11 -42.97 -2.55 7.19
N GLY A 12 -44.17 -2.77 7.72
CA GLY A 12 -44.62 -2.17 8.97
C GLY A 12 -44.24 -3.06 10.14
N ILE A 13 -43.52 -2.50 11.11
CA ILE A 13 -43.29 -3.14 12.40
C ILE A 13 -44.54 -3.02 13.26
N PHE A 14 -45.22 -4.13 13.50
CA PHE A 14 -46.33 -4.20 14.50
C PHE A 14 -45.73 -4.46 15.87
N ILE A 15 -45.88 -3.51 16.80
CA ILE A 15 -45.67 -3.74 18.23
C ILE A 15 -47.02 -4.10 18.85
N LEU A 16 -47.13 -5.33 19.34
CA LEU A 16 -48.29 -5.75 20.16
C LEU A 16 -48.14 -5.15 21.58
N LEU A 17 -49.02 -4.26 21.94
CA LEU A 17 -49.21 -3.80 23.30
C LEU A 17 -50.32 -4.64 23.95
N SER A 18 -49.98 -5.45 24.95
CA SER A 18 -50.97 -6.06 25.86
C SER A 18 -51.45 -5.02 26.85
N THR A 19 -52.74 -4.74 26.85
CA THR A 19 -53.41 -3.87 27.83
C THR A 19 -53.67 -4.63 29.13
N MET A 20 -53.00 -4.22 30.22
CA MET A 20 -53.49 -4.45 31.59
C MET A 20 -54.20 -3.17 32.05
N SER A 21 -55.48 -3.29 32.30
CA SER A 21 -56.29 -2.23 32.88
C SER A 21 -56.12 -2.16 34.38
N TYR A 22 -55.64 -1.04 34.91
CA TYR A 22 -55.81 -0.65 36.30
C TYR A 22 -56.19 0.81 36.39
N ALA A 23 -57.15 1.10 37.26
CA ALA A 23 -57.89 2.35 37.30
C ALA A 23 -57.04 3.60 37.57
N GLY A 24 -57.36 4.67 36.79
CA GLY A 24 -57.30 6.07 37.20
C GLY A 24 -55.94 6.75 37.16
N THR A 25 -55.60 7.29 36.03
CA THR A 25 -55.07 8.65 35.76
C THR A 25 -54.63 8.68 34.30
N SER A 26 -55.13 9.64 33.55
CA SER A 26 -54.75 9.88 32.16
C SER A 26 -53.30 10.39 32.10
N LEU A 27 -52.39 9.57 31.60
CA LEU A 27 -51.09 10.00 31.17
C LEU A 27 -51.14 10.22 29.66
N GLU A 28 -51.04 11.48 29.25
CA GLU A 28 -50.74 11.84 27.86
C GLU A 28 -49.40 11.26 27.48
N ALA A 29 -49.40 10.38 26.50
CA ALA A 29 -48.16 9.81 25.94
C ALA A 29 -47.53 10.84 25.01
N ASP A 30 -46.48 11.49 25.47
CA ASP A 30 -45.60 12.26 24.60
C ASP A 30 -44.99 11.34 23.55
N VAL A 31 -45.40 11.53 22.29
CA VAL A 31 -44.74 10.86 21.15
C VAL A 31 -43.36 11.49 20.96
N ILE A 32 -42.35 10.87 21.51
CA ILE A 32 -40.96 11.24 21.20
C ILE A 32 -40.69 10.84 19.76
N THR A 33 -40.80 11.81 18.85
CA THR A 33 -40.34 11.67 17.47
C THR A 33 -38.80 11.64 17.49
N LEU A 34 -38.20 10.44 17.48
CA LEU A 34 -36.79 10.29 17.25
C LEU A 34 -36.50 10.74 15.80
N ASN A 35 -36.04 11.97 15.66
CA ASN A 35 -35.40 12.46 14.45
C ASN A 35 -34.07 11.69 14.30
N VAL A 36 -34.11 10.53 13.65
CA VAL A 36 -32.90 9.88 13.13
C VAL A 36 -32.41 10.80 12.02
N LYS A 37 -31.51 11.71 12.36
CA LYS A 37 -30.67 12.36 11.35
C LYS A 37 -29.99 11.24 10.57
N GLN A 38 -30.45 10.96 9.36
CA GLN A 38 -29.63 10.26 8.38
C GLN A 38 -28.37 11.12 8.20
N ASN A 39 -27.30 10.78 8.88
CA ASN A 39 -25.99 11.26 8.55
C ASN A 39 -25.76 10.82 7.09
N LYS A 40 -25.90 11.76 6.14
CA LYS A 40 -25.28 11.61 4.84
C LYS A 40 -23.83 11.29 5.15
N SER A 41 -23.33 10.11 4.78
CA SER A 41 -21.92 9.82 4.87
C SER A 41 -21.23 10.88 4.03
N GLU A 42 -20.59 11.84 4.69
CA GLU A 42 -19.76 12.80 3.99
C GLU A 42 -18.61 11.99 3.37
N ASN A 43 -18.39 12.21 2.08
CA ASN A 43 -17.30 11.57 1.38
C ASN A 43 -15.98 11.88 2.11
N LEU A 44 -15.10 10.91 2.20
CA LEU A 44 -13.78 11.05 2.86
C LEU A 44 -12.91 12.07 2.14
N ALA A 45 -13.03 12.11 0.83
CA ALA A 45 -12.26 13.01 -0.03
C ALA A 45 -13.09 13.48 -1.23
N SER A 46 -12.77 14.68 -1.71
CA SER A 46 -13.25 15.18 -2.99
C SER A 46 -12.21 14.88 -4.05
N TRP A 47 -12.50 13.93 -4.93
CA TRP A 47 -11.63 13.51 -6.02
C TRP A 47 -11.96 14.26 -7.31
N GLU A 48 -10.97 14.51 -8.15
CA GLU A 48 -11.22 14.91 -9.53
C GLU A 48 -11.96 13.80 -10.27
N SER A 49 -12.95 14.18 -11.06
CA SER A 49 -13.85 13.23 -11.74
C SER A 49 -13.16 12.36 -12.79
N LYS A 50 -12.01 12.80 -13.30
CA LYS A 50 -11.24 12.07 -14.32
C LYS A 50 -9.76 11.96 -13.91
N PRO A 51 -9.28 10.75 -13.64
CA PRO A 51 -7.86 10.49 -13.45
C PRO A 51 -7.04 10.80 -14.70
N ARG A 52 -5.73 11.01 -14.52
CA ARG A 52 -4.80 11.34 -15.58
C ARG A 52 -3.95 10.13 -15.97
N LEU A 53 -3.87 9.88 -17.26
CA LEU A 53 -2.87 8.98 -17.81
C LEU A 53 -1.51 9.68 -17.76
N VAL A 54 -0.55 9.10 -17.04
CA VAL A 54 0.84 9.58 -17.01
C VAL A 54 1.58 9.05 -18.24
N ASP A 55 1.54 7.74 -18.48
CA ASP A 55 2.04 7.09 -19.70
C ASP A 55 1.57 5.62 -19.77
N GLN A 56 1.88 4.94 -20.86
CA GLN A 56 1.76 3.49 -20.99
C GLN A 56 2.87 2.83 -20.17
N GLY A 57 2.49 2.08 -19.11
CA GLY A 57 3.44 1.47 -18.20
C GLY A 57 2.82 1.02 -16.88
N ASN A 58 3.65 0.44 -16.01
CA ASN A 58 3.25 -0.07 -14.70
C ASN A 58 4.18 0.42 -13.58
N GLY A 59 3.82 0.11 -12.33
CA GLY A 59 4.66 0.41 -11.16
C GLY A 59 4.90 1.90 -10.94
N LEU A 60 3.89 2.74 -11.19
CA LEU A 60 3.99 4.19 -11.04
C LEU A 60 4.28 4.60 -9.61
N GLN A 61 5.39 5.27 -9.41
CA GLN A 61 5.76 5.92 -8.15
C GLN A 61 5.73 7.43 -8.32
N LEU A 62 5.20 8.12 -7.33
CA LEU A 62 5.12 9.57 -7.26
C LEU A 62 6.01 10.09 -6.12
N LEU A 63 6.66 11.20 -6.38
CA LEU A 63 7.33 12.01 -5.38
C LEU A 63 6.82 13.44 -5.46
N LEU A 64 6.27 13.93 -4.37
CA LEU A 64 5.75 15.29 -4.26
C LEU A 64 6.84 16.25 -3.74
N GLN A 65 6.89 17.45 -4.30
CA GLN A 65 7.78 18.52 -3.89
C GLN A 65 7.00 19.60 -3.15
N ALA A 66 7.67 20.31 -2.24
CA ALA A 66 7.05 21.40 -1.49
C ALA A 66 6.50 22.53 -2.39
N SER A 67 7.10 22.72 -3.58
CA SER A 67 6.71 23.73 -4.59
C SER A 67 5.64 23.24 -5.59
N GLU A 68 4.85 22.25 -5.22
CA GLU A 68 3.81 21.64 -6.08
C GLU A 68 4.34 20.90 -7.33
N GLY A 69 5.65 20.77 -7.45
CA GLY A 69 6.27 19.92 -8.47
C GLY A 69 6.10 18.44 -8.15
N MET A 70 6.03 17.63 -9.20
CA MET A 70 5.90 16.19 -9.10
C MET A 70 6.99 15.50 -9.91
N SER A 71 7.56 14.45 -9.35
CA SER A 71 8.47 13.54 -10.05
C SER A 71 7.85 12.16 -10.11
N PHE A 72 7.99 11.48 -11.23
CA PHE A 72 7.41 10.16 -11.45
C PHE A 72 8.45 9.21 -12.02
N ILE A 73 8.42 7.96 -11.57
CA ILE A 73 9.05 6.84 -12.27
C ILE A 73 8.00 5.75 -12.54
N TYR A 74 8.17 5.05 -13.64
CA TYR A 74 7.33 3.93 -14.04
C TYR A 74 8.09 3.03 -15.01
N VAL A 75 7.66 1.79 -15.15
CA VAL A 75 8.26 0.84 -16.09
C VAL A 75 7.40 0.74 -17.33
N SER A 76 8.03 0.85 -18.49
CA SER A 76 7.33 0.74 -19.78
C SER A 76 8.15 -0.06 -20.78
N ARG A 77 7.45 -0.67 -21.75
CA ARG A 77 8.02 -1.33 -22.93
C ARG A 77 7.98 -0.46 -24.18
N LYS A 78 7.54 0.79 -24.03
CA LYS A 78 7.34 1.74 -25.13
C LYS A 78 8.63 1.94 -25.92
N GLY A 79 8.53 1.75 -27.23
CA GLY A 79 9.61 2.00 -28.18
C GLY A 79 10.65 0.90 -28.31
N THR A 80 10.80 0.04 -27.33
CA THR A 80 11.87 -0.98 -27.32
C THR A 80 11.36 -2.44 -27.24
N GLY A 81 10.11 -2.63 -26.80
CA GLY A 81 9.56 -3.95 -26.50
C GLY A 81 10.09 -4.58 -25.20
N ALA A 82 11.15 -4.01 -24.62
CA ALA A 82 11.77 -4.45 -23.38
C ALA A 82 11.44 -3.50 -22.22
N GLN A 83 11.49 -3.98 -20.98
CA GLN A 83 11.18 -3.16 -19.81
C GLN A 83 12.32 -2.18 -19.50
N ASN A 84 11.98 -0.88 -19.48
CA ASN A 84 12.87 0.19 -19.06
C ASN A 84 12.20 1.05 -17.99
N LEU A 85 13.00 1.62 -17.09
CA LEU A 85 12.56 2.52 -16.03
C LEU A 85 12.60 3.97 -16.53
N TYR A 86 11.44 4.55 -16.71
CA TYR A 86 11.27 5.92 -17.18
C TYR A 86 11.11 6.90 -16.03
N TYR A 87 11.60 8.12 -16.23
CA TYR A 87 11.37 9.29 -15.39
C TYR A 87 10.65 10.37 -16.17
N THR A 88 9.69 11.02 -15.55
CA THR A 88 9.05 12.25 -16.01
C THR A 88 8.74 13.15 -14.82
N HIS A 89 8.45 14.42 -15.09
CA HIS A 89 8.05 15.36 -14.04
C HIS A 89 6.91 16.27 -14.52
N SER A 90 6.23 16.88 -13.57
CA SER A 90 5.20 17.88 -13.79
C SER A 90 5.45 19.08 -12.87
N HIS A 91 5.23 20.29 -13.38
CA HIS A 91 5.30 21.54 -12.61
C HIS A 91 3.92 22.12 -12.30
N ASN A 92 2.85 21.48 -12.72
CA ASN A 92 1.47 21.91 -12.60
C ASN A 92 0.57 20.78 -12.04
N MET A 93 1.06 20.11 -11.01
CA MET A 93 0.33 19.06 -10.28
C MET A 93 -0.18 17.90 -11.16
N GLY A 94 0.51 17.58 -12.25
CA GLY A 94 0.15 16.47 -13.14
C GLY A 94 -0.85 16.84 -14.23
N ASP A 95 -1.07 18.14 -14.52
CA ASP A 95 -1.85 18.54 -15.69
C ASP A 95 -1.10 18.28 -17.00
N THR A 96 0.20 18.49 -16.97
CA THR A 96 1.09 18.14 -18.09
C THR A 96 2.38 17.51 -17.57
N PHE A 97 2.99 16.66 -18.38
CA PHE A 97 4.22 15.94 -18.05
C PHE A 97 5.34 16.31 -19.03
N SER A 98 6.57 16.36 -18.54
CA SER A 98 7.75 16.48 -19.37
C SER A 98 7.89 15.28 -20.30
N LYS A 99 8.66 15.44 -21.39
CA LYS A 99 9.05 14.28 -22.21
C LYS A 99 9.78 13.27 -21.32
N PRO A 100 9.32 12.02 -21.22
CA PRO A 100 9.97 11.02 -20.40
C PRO A 100 11.31 10.58 -21.00
N TYR A 101 12.23 10.19 -20.14
CA TYR A 101 13.47 9.52 -20.51
C TYR A 101 13.72 8.33 -19.56
N PHE A 102 14.36 7.28 -20.02
CA PHE A 102 14.68 6.14 -19.16
C PHE A 102 16.02 6.35 -18.46
N ILE A 103 16.10 5.87 -17.20
CA ILE A 103 17.25 6.09 -16.30
C ILE A 103 18.19 4.88 -16.18
N ASN A 104 17.73 3.69 -16.55
CA ASN A 104 18.59 2.52 -16.68
C ASN A 104 19.50 2.66 -17.90
N LYS A 105 20.76 2.21 -17.78
CA LYS A 105 21.73 2.33 -18.89
C LYS A 105 21.65 1.19 -19.89
N THR A 106 21.37 -0.01 -19.41
CA THR A 106 21.22 -1.18 -20.27
C THR A 106 19.76 -1.34 -20.63
N GLU A 107 19.45 -1.21 -21.91
CA GLU A 107 18.09 -1.39 -22.40
C GLU A 107 17.56 -2.77 -22.04
N GLY A 108 16.34 -2.82 -21.51
CA GLY A 108 15.64 -4.05 -21.15
C GLY A 108 16.15 -4.73 -19.87
N GLU A 109 17.06 -4.10 -19.11
CA GLU A 109 17.54 -4.70 -17.87
C GLU A 109 16.51 -4.73 -16.73
N VAL A 110 15.49 -3.90 -16.81
CA VAL A 110 14.50 -3.75 -15.72
C VAL A 110 13.56 -4.95 -15.66
N SER A 111 13.39 -5.50 -14.46
CA SER A 111 12.40 -6.54 -14.19
C SER A 111 11.33 -6.00 -13.25
N SER A 112 10.09 -5.93 -13.74
CA SER A 112 8.94 -5.44 -12.96
C SER A 112 7.72 -6.31 -13.21
N HIS A 113 7.13 -6.81 -12.12
CA HIS A 113 5.91 -7.60 -12.15
C HIS A 113 5.26 -7.62 -10.76
N GLY A 114 3.95 -7.56 -10.70
CA GLY A 114 3.25 -7.58 -9.40
C GLY A 114 3.70 -6.44 -8.49
N GLU A 115 3.97 -6.75 -7.24
CA GLU A 115 4.55 -5.79 -6.26
C GLU A 115 6.06 -5.55 -6.47
N ASN A 116 6.70 -6.28 -7.35
CA ASN A 116 8.11 -6.08 -7.70
C ASN A 116 8.24 -4.91 -8.68
N GLY A 117 7.91 -3.71 -8.25
CA GLY A 117 8.05 -2.47 -9.00
C GLY A 117 9.21 -1.61 -8.51
N PRO A 118 9.57 -0.58 -9.28
CA PRO A 118 10.57 0.40 -8.84
C PRO A 118 10.07 1.20 -7.65
N ILE A 119 10.98 1.78 -6.87
CA ILE A 119 10.66 2.69 -5.76
C ILE A 119 11.36 4.01 -5.98
N LEU A 120 10.65 5.13 -5.79
CA LEU A 120 11.17 6.49 -5.83
C LEU A 120 11.02 7.15 -4.47
N ARG A 121 12.10 7.74 -3.94
CA ARG A 121 12.06 8.48 -2.68
C ARG A 121 12.80 9.82 -2.79
N GLN A 122 12.38 10.77 -1.95
CA GLN A 122 13.03 12.05 -1.76
C GLN A 122 14.27 11.86 -0.92
N GLY A 123 15.44 12.27 -1.46
CA GLY A 123 16.65 12.44 -0.66
C GLY A 123 16.71 13.80 0.01
N PRO A 124 17.74 14.07 0.81
CA PRO A 124 17.98 15.41 1.34
C PRO A 124 18.00 16.48 0.25
N GLY A 125 17.36 17.62 0.54
CA GLY A 125 17.28 18.74 -0.39
C GLY A 125 16.57 18.37 -1.71
N ILE A 126 17.32 18.42 -2.81
CA ILE A 126 16.80 18.21 -4.17
C ILE A 126 17.00 16.78 -4.69
N GLY A 127 17.51 15.88 -3.84
CA GLY A 127 17.83 14.50 -4.21
C GLY A 127 16.60 13.71 -4.65
N ARG A 128 16.78 12.85 -5.65
CA ARG A 128 15.80 11.85 -6.10
C ARG A 128 16.51 10.51 -6.13
N TYR A 129 15.97 9.52 -5.45
CA TYR A 129 16.54 8.19 -5.31
C TYR A 129 15.61 7.16 -5.90
N ALA A 130 16.13 6.35 -6.81
CA ALA A 130 15.38 5.28 -7.46
C ALA A 130 16.08 3.94 -7.25
N VAL A 131 15.32 2.90 -6.91
CA VAL A 131 15.78 1.52 -6.81
C VAL A 131 14.87 0.61 -7.62
N TRP A 132 15.45 -0.39 -8.30
CA TRP A 132 14.71 -1.35 -9.12
C TRP A 132 15.46 -2.67 -9.22
N GLN A 133 14.78 -3.72 -9.63
CA GLN A 133 15.43 -4.96 -10.05
C GLN A 133 15.95 -4.82 -11.47
N GLY A 134 17.26 -4.98 -11.65
CA GLY A 134 17.94 -5.01 -12.95
C GLY A 134 18.64 -6.34 -13.17
N GLY A 135 18.03 -7.21 -13.97
CA GLY A 135 18.45 -8.61 -14.06
C GLY A 135 18.23 -9.34 -12.75
N ASN A 136 19.28 -9.96 -12.21
CA ASN A 136 19.25 -10.64 -10.90
C ASN A 136 19.60 -9.72 -9.73
N ASP A 137 20.12 -8.52 -10.00
CA ASP A 137 20.58 -7.58 -8.99
C ASP A 137 19.55 -6.50 -8.67
N LEU A 138 19.71 -5.86 -7.52
CA LEU A 138 19.09 -4.57 -7.24
C LEU A 138 20.00 -3.44 -7.70
N LYS A 139 19.45 -2.54 -8.48
CA LYS A 139 20.11 -1.35 -9.00
C LYS A 139 19.56 -0.12 -8.31
N PHE A 140 20.46 0.80 -7.99
CA PHE A 140 20.13 2.11 -7.40
C PHE A 140 20.74 3.21 -8.26
N SER A 141 20.00 4.28 -8.45
CA SER A 141 20.47 5.51 -9.10
C SER A 141 19.91 6.72 -8.39
N ARG A 142 20.66 7.82 -8.45
CA ARG A 142 20.29 9.08 -7.82
C ARG A 142 20.39 10.25 -8.78
N SER A 143 19.54 11.23 -8.56
CA SER A 143 19.62 12.56 -9.15
C SER A 143 19.82 13.58 -8.06
N MET A 144 20.80 14.47 -8.21
CA MET A 144 21.09 15.57 -7.30
C MET A 144 20.77 16.93 -7.93
N ASN A 145 19.91 16.95 -8.94
CA ASN A 145 19.54 18.15 -9.71
C ASN A 145 18.06 18.15 -10.14
N PHE A 146 17.17 17.80 -9.21
CA PHE A 146 15.71 17.74 -9.40
C PHE A 146 15.24 16.76 -10.48
N GLY A 147 15.97 15.69 -10.75
CA GLY A 147 15.61 14.70 -11.76
C GLY A 147 15.97 15.12 -13.19
N ARG A 148 16.83 16.13 -13.39
CA ARG A 148 17.30 16.48 -14.74
C ARG A 148 18.14 15.37 -15.36
N ASN A 149 18.91 14.67 -14.56
CA ASN A 149 19.59 13.43 -14.91
C ASN A 149 19.81 12.56 -13.70
N PHE A 150 20.03 11.29 -13.93
CA PHE A 150 20.35 10.29 -12.91
C PHE A 150 21.78 9.79 -13.09
N SER A 151 22.44 9.45 -11.98
CA SER A 151 23.77 8.85 -11.99
C SER A 151 23.76 7.49 -12.71
N PRO A 152 24.92 6.98 -13.11
CA PRO A 152 25.06 5.55 -13.38
C PRO A 152 24.51 4.73 -12.22
N ALA A 153 23.79 3.65 -12.53
CA ALA A 153 23.28 2.76 -11.51
C ALA A 153 24.41 2.00 -10.80
N ILE A 154 24.31 1.85 -9.51
CA ILE A 154 25.18 1.00 -8.69
C ILE A 154 24.41 -0.22 -8.19
N LYS A 155 25.12 -1.30 -7.89
CA LYS A 155 24.53 -2.51 -7.28
C LYS A 155 24.31 -2.28 -5.78
N VAL A 156 23.16 -2.70 -5.27
CA VAL A 156 22.78 -2.61 -3.85
C VAL A 156 23.16 -3.88 -3.09
N ASN A 157 22.87 -5.05 -3.68
CA ASN A 157 23.32 -6.33 -3.12
C ASN A 157 24.82 -6.48 -3.25
N ASP A 158 25.46 -7.11 -2.26
CA ASP A 158 26.93 -7.21 -2.12
C ASP A 158 27.50 -8.57 -2.55
N ASP A 159 26.65 -9.47 -3.03
CA ASP A 159 27.06 -10.79 -3.52
C ASP A 159 27.19 -10.82 -5.04
N ASP A 160 27.85 -11.87 -5.53
CA ASP A 160 27.98 -12.22 -6.95
C ASP A 160 27.27 -13.54 -7.28
N GLU A 161 26.41 -14.01 -6.38
CA GLU A 161 25.64 -15.23 -6.59
C GLU A 161 24.58 -15.02 -7.69
N LYS A 162 24.36 -16.07 -8.48
CA LYS A 162 23.26 -16.09 -9.47
C LYS A 162 21.93 -16.39 -8.79
N SER A 163 21.61 -15.61 -7.76
CA SER A 163 20.33 -15.67 -7.08
C SER A 163 19.48 -14.46 -7.47
N TYR A 164 18.19 -14.51 -7.17
CA TYR A 164 17.33 -13.37 -7.42
C TYR A 164 17.32 -12.42 -6.21
N HIS A 165 17.30 -11.12 -6.51
CA HIS A 165 17.08 -10.04 -5.55
C HIS A 165 15.88 -9.23 -6.04
N SER A 166 14.77 -9.28 -5.34
CA SER A 166 13.49 -8.77 -5.85
C SER A 166 12.57 -8.28 -4.74
N PHE A 167 11.43 -7.72 -5.11
CA PHE A 167 10.42 -7.18 -4.19
C PHE A 167 11.03 -6.18 -3.20
N GLN A 168 11.89 -5.31 -3.71
CA GLN A 168 12.57 -4.29 -2.93
C GLN A 168 11.59 -3.23 -2.41
N THR A 169 11.90 -2.71 -1.23
CA THR A 169 11.38 -1.45 -0.70
C THR A 169 12.55 -0.53 -0.35
N MET A 170 12.33 0.76 -0.38
CA MET A 170 13.32 1.77 -0.01
C MET A 170 12.65 2.87 0.81
N GLU A 171 13.27 3.25 1.92
CA GLU A 171 12.86 4.41 2.70
C GLU A 171 14.07 5.23 3.15
N ILE A 172 13.82 6.51 3.42
CA ILE A 172 14.84 7.45 3.90
C ILE A 172 14.57 7.69 5.37
N GLY A 173 15.46 7.18 6.21
CA GLY A 173 15.39 7.37 7.65
C GLY A 173 15.74 8.79 8.08
N PRO A 174 15.45 9.17 9.33
CA PRO A 174 15.91 10.41 9.92
C PRO A 174 17.43 10.57 9.75
N GLY A 175 17.87 11.77 9.38
CA GLY A 175 19.29 12.05 9.07
C GLY A 175 19.72 11.68 7.65
N GLY A 176 18.79 11.23 6.78
CA GLY A 176 19.05 11.02 5.35
C GLY A 176 19.70 9.69 5.01
N THR A 177 19.79 8.74 5.95
CA THR A 177 20.24 7.37 5.66
C THR A 177 19.26 6.67 4.75
N ILE A 178 19.75 6.09 3.66
CA ILE A 178 18.95 5.28 2.74
C ILE A 178 18.93 3.85 3.24
N TYR A 179 17.75 3.27 3.33
CA TYR A 179 17.53 1.85 3.65
C TYR A 179 16.84 1.17 2.47
N VAL A 180 17.41 0.08 2.01
CA VAL A 180 16.80 -0.79 0.97
C VAL A 180 16.66 -2.18 1.57
N ALA A 181 15.44 -2.70 1.63
CA ALA A 181 15.17 -4.07 2.05
C ALA A 181 14.53 -4.85 0.90
N TRP A 182 14.81 -6.16 0.80
CA TRP A 182 14.36 -6.99 -0.32
C TRP A 182 14.25 -8.47 0.04
N LEU A 183 13.58 -9.20 -0.84
CA LEU A 183 13.54 -10.66 -0.84
C LEU A 183 14.74 -11.19 -1.62
N ASP A 184 15.50 -12.07 -0.97
CA ASP A 184 16.79 -12.55 -1.42
C ASP A 184 16.80 -14.07 -1.55
N GLY A 185 17.23 -14.55 -2.70
CA GLY A 185 17.34 -15.98 -2.99
C GLY A 185 18.68 -16.60 -2.59
N ARG A 186 19.67 -15.80 -2.15
CA ARG A 186 20.95 -16.33 -1.66
C ARG A 186 20.80 -16.95 -0.28
N GLY A 187 21.70 -17.84 0.01
CA GLY A 187 21.75 -18.48 1.32
C GLY A 187 20.81 -19.67 1.41
N LYS A 188 21.37 -20.87 1.44
CA LYS A 188 20.65 -22.14 1.63
C LYS A 188 20.14 -22.33 3.06
N GLU A 189 20.16 -21.28 3.88
CA GLU A 189 19.83 -21.32 5.31
C GLU A 189 18.33 -21.10 5.58
N SER A 190 17.50 -21.10 4.54
CA SER A 190 16.07 -21.23 4.68
C SER A 190 15.75 -22.67 5.09
N ASN A 191 15.15 -22.86 6.25
CA ASN A 191 14.79 -24.19 6.75
C ASN A 191 13.62 -24.83 5.96
N LEU A 192 12.94 -24.02 5.14
CA LEU A 192 11.77 -24.43 4.38
C LEU A 192 12.00 -24.22 2.87
N PRO A 193 11.86 -25.26 2.05
CA PRO A 193 11.97 -25.15 0.60
C PRO A 193 10.99 -24.13 0.02
N GLY A 194 11.41 -23.37 -1.01
CA GLY A 194 10.58 -22.40 -1.70
C GLY A 194 10.32 -21.11 -0.93
N THR A 195 11.12 -20.83 0.11
CA THR A 195 11.13 -19.56 0.82
C THR A 195 12.36 -18.73 0.46
N SER A 196 12.31 -17.44 0.77
CA SER A 196 13.39 -16.46 0.62
C SER A 196 13.98 -16.07 1.98
N SER A 197 15.04 -15.28 1.95
CA SER A 197 15.52 -14.50 3.09
C SER A 197 15.16 -13.02 2.91
N LEU A 198 15.04 -12.30 4.02
CA LEU A 198 14.92 -10.85 4.04
C LEU A 198 16.28 -10.24 4.33
N TYR A 199 16.75 -9.40 3.43
CA TYR A 199 18.00 -8.63 3.58
C TYR A 199 17.75 -7.14 3.57
N ILE A 200 18.70 -6.39 4.12
CA ILE A 200 18.73 -4.93 4.08
C ILE A 200 20.15 -4.43 3.79
N ALA A 201 20.24 -3.38 3.00
CA ALA A 201 21.43 -2.57 2.82
C ALA A 201 21.16 -1.12 3.20
N ARG A 202 22.23 -0.40 3.58
CA ARG A 202 22.15 1.00 3.98
C ARG A 202 23.21 1.83 3.27
N SER A 203 22.86 3.09 3.01
CA SER A 203 23.80 4.08 2.53
C SER A 203 23.77 5.30 3.47
N PHE A 204 24.96 5.74 3.89
CA PHE A 204 25.17 6.92 4.74
C PHE A 204 25.75 8.11 3.97
N ASP A 205 25.98 7.95 2.67
CA ASP A 205 26.64 8.90 1.77
C ASP A 205 25.76 9.33 0.60
N GLN A 206 24.44 9.41 0.87
CA GLN A 206 23.41 9.80 -0.11
C GLN A 206 23.40 8.89 -1.35
N GLY A 207 23.64 7.59 -1.18
CA GLY A 207 23.61 6.61 -2.27
C GLY A 207 24.83 6.63 -3.16
N THR A 208 25.99 7.10 -2.67
CA THR A 208 27.26 6.93 -3.38
C THR A 208 27.70 5.48 -3.30
N THR A 209 27.55 4.89 -2.09
CA THR A 209 27.83 3.47 -1.84
C THR A 209 26.78 2.87 -0.93
N PHE A 210 26.62 1.55 -0.97
CA PHE A 210 25.88 0.77 0.01
C PHE A 210 26.84 -0.06 0.85
N GLY A 211 26.59 -0.14 2.15
CA GLY A 211 27.35 -0.96 3.07
C GLY A 211 26.99 -2.44 2.96
N LYS A 212 27.63 -3.26 3.82
CA LYS A 212 27.39 -4.70 3.90
C LYS A 212 25.92 -5.01 4.06
N ASN A 213 25.43 -6.00 3.32
CA ASN A 213 24.07 -6.48 3.44
C ASN A 213 23.87 -7.29 4.73
N ILE A 214 22.80 -7.04 5.43
CA ILE A 214 22.46 -7.69 6.68
C ILE A 214 21.23 -8.56 6.48
N ARG A 215 21.33 -9.83 6.81
CA ARG A 215 20.19 -10.75 6.81
C ARG A 215 19.36 -10.52 8.07
N ILE A 216 18.07 -10.22 7.89
CA ILE A 216 17.12 -9.98 8.99
C ILE A 216 16.37 -11.26 9.35
N ALA A 217 15.93 -12.01 8.36
CA ALA A 217 15.12 -13.21 8.57
C ALA A 217 15.30 -14.21 7.44
N GLY A 218 15.11 -15.50 7.77
CA GLY A 218 14.87 -16.59 6.82
C GLY A 218 13.40 -16.99 6.82
N ASP A 219 13.06 -17.99 6.02
CA ASP A 219 11.71 -18.53 5.89
C ASP A 219 10.67 -17.44 5.55
N VAL A 220 11.02 -16.58 4.59
CA VAL A 220 10.22 -15.44 4.13
C VAL A 220 9.44 -15.83 2.88
N CYS A 221 8.21 -15.38 2.75
CA CYS A 221 7.40 -15.56 1.55
C CYS A 221 8.09 -14.90 0.33
N PRO A 222 8.35 -15.63 -0.78
CA PRO A 222 9.21 -15.14 -1.87
C PRO A 222 8.55 -14.10 -2.79
N CYS A 223 7.31 -13.67 -2.50
CA CYS A 223 6.54 -12.85 -3.41
C CYS A 223 5.68 -11.77 -2.72
N CYS A 224 5.92 -11.50 -1.43
CA CYS A 224 5.23 -10.45 -0.68
C CYS A 224 6.25 -9.40 -0.29
N ARG A 225 6.17 -8.22 -0.87
CA ARG A 225 7.13 -7.13 -0.64
C ARG A 225 7.21 -6.79 0.85
N PRO A 226 8.42 -6.64 1.43
CA PRO A 226 8.59 -6.11 2.77
C PRO A 226 8.22 -4.63 2.83
N ALA A 227 7.90 -4.11 4.02
CA ALA A 227 7.71 -2.69 4.25
C ALA A 227 8.71 -2.19 5.30
N LEU A 228 9.07 -0.90 5.19
CA LEU A 228 9.93 -0.17 6.12
C LEU A 228 9.17 1.01 6.70
N ALA A 229 9.40 1.31 7.96
CA ALA A 229 8.95 2.53 8.62
C ALA A 229 9.99 3.00 9.65
N PHE A 230 9.88 4.25 10.10
CA PHE A 230 10.77 4.84 11.10
C PHE A 230 9.96 5.61 12.12
N ASP A 231 10.42 5.60 13.36
CA ASP A 231 9.96 6.56 14.34
C ASP A 231 10.82 7.83 14.33
N ASN A 232 10.41 8.82 15.14
CA ASN A 232 11.11 10.09 15.26
C ASN A 232 12.50 9.98 15.91
N SER A 233 12.77 8.87 16.61
CA SER A 233 14.09 8.60 17.22
C SER A 233 15.07 7.94 16.22
N GLY A 234 14.59 7.50 15.08
CA GLY A 234 15.35 6.76 14.08
C GLY A 234 15.36 5.26 14.28
N GLN A 235 14.49 4.73 15.18
CA GLN A 235 14.26 3.28 15.22
C GLN A 235 13.66 2.83 13.90
N VAL A 236 14.21 1.76 13.34
CA VAL A 236 13.79 1.15 12.08
C VAL A 236 12.81 0.02 12.36
N TYR A 237 11.75 -0.04 11.58
CA TYR A 237 10.77 -1.13 11.57
C TYR A 237 10.79 -1.79 10.20
N VAL A 238 10.82 -3.11 10.15
CA VAL A 238 10.66 -3.87 8.91
C VAL A 238 9.60 -4.93 9.09
N SER A 239 8.70 -5.07 8.12
CA SER A 239 7.70 -6.13 8.11
C SER A 239 7.91 -7.07 6.93
N TRP A 240 7.54 -8.33 7.12
CA TRP A 240 7.54 -9.36 6.09
C TRP A 240 6.48 -10.42 6.36
N ARG A 241 6.19 -11.23 5.35
CA ARG A 241 5.35 -12.42 5.54
C ARG A 241 6.25 -13.61 5.84
N HIS A 242 6.24 -14.05 7.10
CA HIS A 242 6.98 -15.22 7.57
C HIS A 242 6.23 -16.50 7.23
N VAL A 243 6.96 -17.54 6.85
CA VAL A 243 6.44 -18.87 6.48
C VAL A 243 6.83 -19.86 7.56
N TYR A 244 5.88 -20.59 8.08
CA TYR A 244 6.08 -21.71 8.99
C TYR A 244 5.89 -23.06 8.27
N LYS A 245 6.27 -24.16 8.91
CA LYS A 245 5.94 -25.51 8.47
C LYS A 245 4.44 -25.63 8.16
N ASN A 246 4.08 -26.55 7.27
CA ASN A 246 2.68 -26.80 6.85
C ASN A 246 2.02 -25.59 6.14
N HIS A 247 2.84 -24.74 5.50
CA HIS A 247 2.37 -23.59 4.70
C HIS A 247 1.62 -22.51 5.51
N TYR A 248 1.82 -22.43 6.82
CA TYR A 248 1.32 -21.32 7.61
C TYR A 248 2.12 -20.05 7.34
N ARG A 249 1.42 -18.95 7.12
CA ARG A 249 2.01 -17.63 6.84
C ARG A 249 1.45 -16.59 7.79
N VAL A 250 2.31 -15.79 8.39
CA VAL A 250 1.95 -14.70 9.32
C VAL A 250 2.75 -13.47 8.97
N VAL A 251 2.16 -12.28 9.13
CA VAL A 251 2.93 -11.03 9.04
C VAL A 251 3.71 -10.85 10.34
N ALA A 252 5.00 -10.61 10.19
CA ALA A 252 5.94 -10.38 11.27
C ALA A 252 6.61 -9.01 11.13
N VAL A 253 7.04 -8.44 12.24
CA VAL A 253 7.78 -7.18 12.33
C VAL A 253 9.02 -7.40 13.18
N ALA A 254 10.15 -6.84 12.77
CA ALA A 254 11.35 -6.69 13.58
C ALA A 254 11.76 -5.21 13.64
N THR A 255 12.52 -4.88 14.68
CA THR A 255 12.94 -3.50 14.92
C THR A 255 14.44 -3.41 15.14
N SER A 256 15.02 -2.27 14.77
CA SER A 256 16.43 -1.95 15.02
C SER A 256 16.53 -0.56 15.64
N LYS A 257 17.37 -0.43 16.69
CA LYS A 257 17.68 0.83 17.38
C LYS A 257 19.06 1.38 17.03
N ASP A 258 19.83 0.64 16.28
CA ASP A 258 21.23 0.93 15.90
C ASP A 258 21.37 1.15 14.39
N LYS A 259 20.37 1.77 13.77
CA LYS A 259 20.33 2.06 12.34
C LYS A 259 20.41 0.81 11.46
N GLY A 260 19.85 -0.31 11.92
CA GLY A 260 19.78 -1.55 11.14
C GLY A 260 21.02 -2.44 11.23
N GLU A 261 21.93 -2.23 12.20
CA GLU A 261 23.07 -3.15 12.46
C GLU A 261 22.60 -4.45 13.08
N SER A 262 21.73 -4.35 14.08
CA SER A 262 21.13 -5.51 14.72
C SER A 262 19.61 -5.39 14.78
N TRP A 263 18.94 -6.52 14.90
CA TRP A 263 17.49 -6.61 14.83
C TRP A 263 16.94 -7.41 16.01
N SER A 264 15.79 -6.97 16.50
CA SER A 264 15.04 -7.71 17.52
C SER A 264 14.56 -9.07 16.99
N ASP A 265 14.18 -9.94 17.88
CA ASP A 265 13.31 -11.07 17.52
C ASP A 265 12.03 -10.56 16.86
N LYS A 266 11.46 -11.41 15.98
CA LYS A 266 10.23 -11.05 15.28
C LYS A 266 9.04 -11.02 16.23
N ALA A 267 8.26 -9.95 16.18
CA ALA A 267 6.91 -9.87 16.73
C ALA A 267 5.89 -10.28 15.66
N LEU A 268 4.91 -11.10 16.01
CA LEU A 268 3.81 -11.45 15.10
C LEU A 268 2.70 -10.42 15.24
N VAL A 269 2.21 -9.91 14.09
CA VAL A 269 1.14 -8.91 14.07
C VAL A 269 -0.19 -9.51 14.54
N THR A 270 -0.40 -10.80 14.27
CA THR A 270 -1.52 -11.58 14.77
C THR A 270 -1.06 -13.00 15.06
N PRO A 271 -1.57 -13.68 16.10
CA PRO A 271 -1.30 -15.08 16.32
C PRO A 271 -1.95 -16.00 15.27
N GLU A 272 -2.98 -15.51 14.56
CA GLU A 272 -3.68 -16.28 13.55
C GLU A 272 -2.85 -16.38 12.26
N GLY A 273 -2.41 -17.59 11.94
CA GLY A 273 -1.73 -17.90 10.68
C GLY A 273 -2.73 -18.21 9.56
N TRP A 274 -2.34 -17.84 8.35
CA TRP A 274 -3.05 -18.25 7.14
C TRP A 274 -2.40 -19.48 6.53
N LYS A 275 -3.13 -20.61 6.52
CA LYS A 275 -2.69 -21.82 5.85
C LYS A 275 -2.99 -21.70 4.36
N ILE A 276 -1.97 -21.50 3.56
CA ILE A 276 -2.08 -21.37 2.10
C ILE A 276 -0.93 -22.08 1.39
N ASN A 277 -1.25 -23.02 0.52
CA ASN A 277 -0.28 -23.64 -0.38
C ASN A 277 -0.18 -22.82 -1.68
N GLY A 278 0.46 -21.65 -1.58
CA GLY A 278 0.58 -20.70 -2.67
C GLY A 278 1.15 -19.36 -2.19
N CYS A 279 1.25 -18.40 -3.09
CA CYS A 279 1.73 -17.04 -2.80
C CYS A 279 0.58 -16.05 -2.82
N PRO A 280 0.34 -15.29 -1.74
CA PRO A 280 -0.69 -14.25 -1.70
C PRO A 280 -0.40 -13.06 -2.62
N HIS A 281 0.86 -12.85 -3.01
CA HIS A 281 1.34 -11.72 -3.82
C HIS A 281 0.94 -10.34 -3.28
N SER A 282 0.71 -10.22 -1.98
CA SER A 282 0.33 -8.98 -1.31
C SER A 282 1.13 -8.80 -0.03
N GLY A 283 2.02 -7.85 -0.01
CA GLY A 283 2.81 -7.42 1.15
C GLY A 283 1.95 -6.68 2.16
N ALA A 284 2.53 -6.43 3.34
CA ALA A 284 1.97 -5.50 4.30
C ALA A 284 2.44 -4.08 3.97
N SER A 285 1.67 -3.09 4.40
CA SER A 285 2.09 -1.69 4.42
C SER A 285 2.02 -1.16 5.84
N MET A 286 2.99 -0.35 6.26
CA MET A 286 3.04 0.18 7.61
C MET A 286 3.60 1.60 7.64
N GLU A 287 3.14 2.38 8.62
CA GLU A 287 3.62 3.72 8.86
C GLU A 287 3.60 4.06 10.35
N PHE A 288 4.57 4.86 10.80
CA PHE A 288 4.69 5.30 12.17
C PHE A 288 4.34 6.77 12.31
N GLN A 289 3.47 7.10 13.25
CA GLN A 289 3.19 8.49 13.62
C GLN A 289 2.74 8.59 15.08
N ASN A 290 3.20 9.65 15.78
CA ASN A 290 2.75 9.99 17.14
C ASN A 290 2.85 8.83 18.16
N GLY A 291 3.96 8.08 18.13
CA GLY A 291 4.19 6.94 19.02
C GLY A 291 3.45 5.66 18.65
N LYS A 292 2.77 5.63 17.51
CA LYS A 292 1.97 4.50 17.06
C LYS A 292 2.50 3.97 15.73
N LEU A 293 2.69 2.65 15.64
CA LEU A 293 2.98 1.96 14.39
C LEU A 293 1.71 1.29 13.88
N PHE A 294 1.18 1.78 12.78
CA PHE A 294 0.06 1.16 12.07
C PHE A 294 0.57 0.19 11.03
N ILE A 295 -0.13 -0.92 10.85
CA ILE A 295 0.14 -1.91 9.82
C ILE A 295 -1.15 -2.46 9.23
N THR A 296 -1.17 -2.59 7.90
CA THR A 296 -2.27 -3.21 7.15
C THR A 296 -1.74 -4.36 6.31
N TRP A 297 -2.52 -5.44 6.20
CA TRP A 297 -2.13 -6.62 5.43
C TRP A 297 -3.32 -7.40 4.90
N TYR A 298 -3.09 -8.13 3.82
CA TYR A 298 -4.05 -9.09 3.29
C TYR A 298 -3.83 -10.48 3.90
N SER A 299 -4.90 -11.16 4.31
CA SER A 299 -4.84 -12.51 4.85
C SER A 299 -6.14 -13.26 4.66
N GLY A 300 -6.05 -14.56 4.39
CA GLY A 300 -7.18 -15.50 4.39
C GLY A 300 -7.30 -16.32 5.66
N ALA A 301 -6.68 -15.90 6.78
CA ALA A 301 -6.87 -16.55 8.07
C ALA A 301 -8.35 -16.56 8.46
N GLY A 302 -8.80 -17.61 9.19
CA GLY A 302 -10.22 -17.76 9.53
C GLY A 302 -11.12 -18.12 8.35
N ASN A 303 -10.56 -18.65 7.24
CA ASN A 303 -11.27 -19.01 5.99
C ASN A 303 -11.94 -17.83 5.27
N ARG A 304 -11.52 -16.62 5.57
CA ARG A 304 -12.01 -15.41 4.91
C ARG A 304 -10.84 -14.51 4.47
N ALA A 305 -10.70 -14.35 3.16
CA ALA A 305 -9.74 -13.44 2.58
C ALA A 305 -10.19 -11.98 2.83
N ALA A 306 -9.34 -11.20 3.51
CA ALA A 306 -9.66 -9.86 3.92
C ALA A 306 -8.41 -8.99 4.08
N LEU A 307 -8.60 -7.67 3.97
CA LEU A 307 -7.67 -6.68 4.50
C LEU A 307 -7.85 -6.54 6.00
N ARG A 308 -6.76 -6.53 6.72
CA ARG A 308 -6.71 -6.44 8.17
C ARG A 308 -5.80 -5.31 8.60
N ALA A 309 -6.06 -4.79 9.79
CA ALA A 309 -5.24 -3.75 10.40
C ALA A 309 -4.82 -4.11 11.81
N GLY A 310 -3.71 -3.55 12.22
CA GLY A 310 -3.17 -3.64 13.57
C GLY A 310 -2.41 -2.38 13.95
N ILE A 311 -2.24 -2.17 15.25
CA ILE A 311 -1.52 -1.04 15.81
C ILE A 311 -0.62 -1.50 16.95
N SER A 312 0.60 -0.97 16.99
CA SER A 312 1.53 -1.12 18.10
C SER A 312 1.72 0.22 18.81
N HIS A 313 1.66 0.18 20.16
CA HIS A 313 1.93 1.33 21.05
C HIS A 313 3.25 1.18 21.82
N ASP A 314 3.96 0.08 21.64
CA ASP A 314 5.16 -0.31 22.40
C ASP A 314 6.42 -0.43 21.55
N GLY A 315 6.41 0.25 20.39
CA GLY A 315 7.56 0.26 19.47
C GLY A 315 7.72 -1.06 18.70
N GLY A 316 6.61 -1.67 18.29
CA GLY A 316 6.61 -2.86 17.43
C GLY A 316 6.82 -4.19 18.17
N LYS A 317 6.78 -4.20 19.50
CA LYS A 317 6.96 -5.42 20.30
C LYS A 317 5.71 -6.27 20.37
N SER A 318 4.54 -5.63 20.38
CA SER A 318 3.24 -6.28 20.31
C SER A 318 2.25 -5.46 19.47
N PHE A 319 1.18 -6.12 19.02
CA PHE A 319 0.18 -5.49 18.17
C PHE A 319 -1.23 -5.78 18.69
N LYS A 320 -2.04 -4.72 18.78
CA LYS A 320 -3.49 -4.82 18.95
C LYS A 320 -4.10 -5.03 17.57
N TYR A 321 -4.86 -6.11 17.39
CA TYR A 321 -5.63 -6.37 16.17
C TYR A 321 -6.84 -5.43 16.11
N LEU A 322 -7.00 -4.72 15.00
CA LEU A 322 -8.09 -3.76 14.77
C LEU A 322 -9.24 -4.33 13.94
N GLY A 323 -9.11 -5.57 13.45
CA GLY A 323 -10.15 -6.22 12.66
C GLY A 323 -9.94 -6.19 11.14
N GLU A 324 -10.98 -6.60 10.43
CA GLU A 324 -11.08 -6.50 8.97
C GLU A 324 -11.57 -5.10 8.58
N ILE A 325 -10.93 -4.49 7.59
CA ILE A 325 -11.13 -3.05 7.30
C ILE A 325 -11.83 -2.76 5.97
N GLN A 326 -11.91 -3.70 5.05
CA GLN A 326 -12.43 -3.48 3.69
C GLN A 326 -13.96 -3.31 3.59
N GLY A 327 -14.71 -3.45 4.69
CA GLY A 327 -16.16 -3.39 4.68
C GLY A 327 -16.78 -4.48 3.78
N LYS A 328 -17.58 -4.06 2.79
CA LYS A 328 -18.26 -4.95 1.84
C LYS A 328 -17.47 -5.17 0.54
N VAL A 329 -16.33 -4.52 0.34
CA VAL A 329 -15.51 -4.69 -0.87
C VAL A 329 -15.02 -6.13 -0.97
N LEU A 330 -15.18 -6.73 -2.13
CA LEU A 330 -14.79 -8.12 -2.41
C LEU A 330 -13.33 -8.18 -2.89
N ASP A 331 -12.64 -9.27 -2.57
CA ASP A 331 -11.25 -9.53 -2.97
C ASP A 331 -10.28 -8.39 -2.69
N ALA A 332 -10.54 -7.64 -1.62
CA ALA A 332 -9.72 -6.51 -1.21
C ALA A 332 -8.29 -6.95 -0.87
N ASN A 333 -7.31 -6.35 -1.53
CA ASN A 333 -5.89 -6.66 -1.35
C ASN A 333 -4.98 -5.48 -1.74
N HIS A 334 -3.65 -5.64 -1.64
CA HIS A 334 -2.63 -4.62 -1.94
C HIS A 334 -2.88 -3.29 -1.22
N PRO A 335 -2.90 -3.28 0.12
CA PRO A 335 -3.08 -2.04 0.86
C PRO A 335 -1.81 -1.18 0.82
N ASP A 336 -2.01 0.13 0.75
CA ASP A 336 -0.96 1.12 1.02
C ASP A 336 -1.48 2.15 2.02
N ILE A 337 -0.70 2.41 3.08
CA ILE A 337 -1.09 3.26 4.21
C ILE A 337 -0.33 4.57 4.22
N GLN A 338 -1.03 5.65 4.53
CA GLN A 338 -0.44 6.97 4.78
C GLN A 338 -1.03 7.60 6.04
N MET A 339 -0.16 8.14 6.90
CA MET A 339 -0.61 8.89 8.07
C MET A 339 -0.87 10.35 7.70
N ILE A 340 -2.13 10.77 7.82
CA ILE A 340 -2.57 12.13 7.49
C ILE A 340 -3.35 12.69 8.67
N ASN A 341 -2.87 13.80 9.24
CA ASN A 341 -3.48 14.48 10.39
C ASN A 341 -3.68 13.57 11.62
N GLY A 342 -2.80 12.58 11.81
CA GLY A 342 -2.87 11.65 12.95
C GLY A 342 -3.76 10.43 12.75
N GLU A 343 -4.41 10.31 11.59
CA GLU A 343 -5.25 9.18 11.19
C GLU A 343 -4.59 8.35 10.10
N ALA A 344 -4.85 7.04 10.09
CA ALA A 344 -4.34 6.15 9.06
C ALA A 344 -5.29 6.10 7.87
N TRP A 345 -4.80 6.49 6.71
CA TRP A 345 -5.53 6.43 5.44
C TRP A 345 -4.99 5.28 4.61
N VAL A 346 -5.87 4.43 4.09
CA VAL A 346 -5.51 3.22 3.36
C VAL A 346 -6.14 3.24 1.99
N VAL A 347 -5.30 3.21 0.95
CA VAL A 347 -5.75 2.90 -0.39
C VAL A 347 -5.56 1.40 -0.64
N PHE A 348 -6.47 0.78 -1.37
CA PHE A 348 -6.42 -0.64 -1.72
C PHE A 348 -7.22 -0.92 -2.99
N GLN A 349 -7.05 -2.09 -3.54
CA GLN A 349 -7.83 -2.56 -4.69
C GLN A 349 -8.82 -3.64 -4.29
N GLY A 350 -9.95 -3.70 -5.00
CA GLY A 350 -10.97 -4.72 -4.77
C GLY A 350 -12.17 -4.56 -5.69
N ARG A 351 -13.06 -5.56 -5.69
CA ARG A 351 -14.28 -5.54 -6.52
C ARG A 351 -15.44 -4.88 -5.80
N ASP A 352 -16.26 -4.15 -6.56
CA ASP A 352 -17.50 -3.59 -6.05
C ASP A 352 -18.49 -4.70 -5.69
N PRO A 353 -19.02 -4.74 -4.47
CA PRO A 353 -20.01 -5.73 -4.05
C PRO A 353 -21.32 -5.66 -4.84
N LYS A 354 -21.59 -4.54 -5.52
CA LYS A 354 -22.76 -4.35 -6.39
C LYS A 354 -22.54 -4.83 -7.81
N SER A 355 -21.30 -5.18 -8.20
CA SER A 355 -21.01 -5.70 -9.53
C SER A 355 -21.62 -7.09 -9.68
N GLN A 356 -22.56 -7.24 -10.61
CA GLN A 356 -23.24 -8.52 -10.89
C GLN A 356 -22.48 -9.40 -11.91
N GLU A 357 -21.40 -8.89 -12.49
CA GLU A 357 -20.68 -9.56 -13.58
C GLU A 357 -19.46 -10.30 -13.06
N GLY A 358 -19.56 -11.62 -12.99
CA GLY A 358 -18.49 -12.60 -12.88
C GLY A 358 -17.29 -12.17 -12.01
N TRP A 359 -16.08 -12.19 -12.56
CA TRP A 359 -14.87 -11.71 -11.89
C TRP A 359 -14.78 -10.19 -11.76
N GLY A 360 -15.62 -9.41 -12.46
CA GLY A 360 -15.79 -7.98 -12.37
C GLY A 360 -14.49 -7.15 -12.48
N VAL A 361 -14.64 -5.85 -12.69
CA VAL A 361 -13.52 -4.90 -12.75
C VAL A 361 -13.00 -4.63 -11.34
N ILE A 362 -11.69 -4.75 -11.12
CA ILE A 362 -11.02 -4.36 -9.87
C ILE A 362 -10.92 -2.84 -9.84
N ARG A 363 -11.29 -2.24 -8.71
CA ARG A 363 -11.40 -0.79 -8.52
C ARG A 363 -10.51 -0.31 -7.38
N PRO A 364 -10.08 0.96 -7.37
CA PRO A 364 -9.33 1.56 -6.28
C PRO A 364 -10.30 2.08 -5.21
N TRP A 365 -9.98 1.83 -3.95
CA TRP A 365 -10.76 2.22 -2.79
C TRP A 365 -9.92 2.96 -1.77
N LEU A 366 -10.53 3.88 -1.07
CA LEU A 366 -9.95 4.62 0.06
C LEU A 366 -10.79 4.37 1.31
N LEU A 367 -10.13 4.20 2.44
CA LEU A 367 -10.75 4.21 3.76
C LEU A 367 -9.86 4.92 4.77
N LYS A 368 -10.45 5.27 5.90
CA LYS A 368 -9.76 5.87 7.04
C LYS A 368 -9.95 4.99 8.27
N ILE A 369 -8.86 4.77 9.02
CA ILE A 369 -8.84 4.10 10.30
C ILE A 369 -8.58 5.15 11.37
N SER A 370 -9.54 5.39 12.25
CA SER A 370 -9.33 6.24 13.42
C SER A 370 -8.67 5.47 14.55
N GLY A 371 -8.04 6.20 15.48
CA GLY A 371 -7.03 5.73 16.41
C GLY A 371 -7.31 4.49 17.25
N GLU A 372 -8.56 4.11 17.47
CA GLU A 372 -8.94 2.92 18.25
C GLU A 372 -9.53 1.78 17.40
N GLY A 373 -9.57 1.94 16.07
CA GLY A 373 -10.02 0.91 15.14
C GLY A 373 -11.43 1.13 14.58
N GLU A 374 -11.97 2.33 14.71
CA GLU A 374 -13.17 2.71 13.97
C GLU A 374 -12.79 2.97 12.51
N ASN A 375 -13.35 2.18 11.61
CA ASN A 375 -13.08 2.30 10.18
C ASN A 375 -14.21 3.08 9.50
N SER A 376 -13.85 4.04 8.65
CA SER A 376 -14.82 4.61 7.74
C SER A 376 -15.30 3.55 6.74
N PRO A 377 -16.51 3.69 6.18
CA PRO A 377 -16.89 2.94 5.00
C PRO A 377 -15.87 3.20 3.86
N PRO A 378 -15.48 2.17 3.08
CA PRO A 378 -14.65 2.38 1.91
C PRO A 378 -15.33 3.25 0.87
N GLU A 379 -14.60 4.21 0.31
CA GLU A 379 -15.01 5.08 -0.77
C GLU A 379 -14.24 4.71 -2.05
N MET A 380 -14.95 4.59 -3.18
CA MET A 380 -14.33 4.29 -4.46
C MET A 380 -13.67 5.55 -5.04
N ILE A 381 -12.41 5.43 -5.43
CA ILE A 381 -11.68 6.48 -6.14
C ILE A 381 -12.07 6.44 -7.63
N PRO A 382 -12.27 7.58 -8.30
CA PRO A 382 -12.48 7.61 -9.75
C PRO A 382 -11.32 6.94 -10.51
N PHE A 383 -11.60 6.15 -11.54
CA PHE A 383 -10.64 5.41 -12.36
C PHE A 383 -11.03 5.52 -13.85
N LEU A 384 -10.16 5.07 -14.78
CA LEU A 384 -10.40 5.25 -16.21
C LEU A 384 -11.38 4.22 -16.80
N GLY A 385 -11.59 3.09 -16.10
CA GLY A 385 -12.57 2.07 -16.49
C GLY A 385 -12.02 0.66 -16.55
N ASP A 386 -10.70 0.51 -16.68
CA ASP A 386 -10.03 -0.79 -16.68
C ASP A 386 -9.72 -1.30 -15.27
N SER A 387 -9.33 -2.57 -15.12
CA SER A 387 -8.97 -3.13 -13.83
C SER A 387 -7.74 -2.48 -13.23
N VAL A 388 -7.84 -2.07 -11.97
CA VAL A 388 -6.77 -1.41 -11.21
C VAL A 388 -5.88 -2.43 -10.52
N ALA A 389 -4.58 -2.16 -10.51
CA ALA A 389 -3.58 -2.95 -9.81
C ALA A 389 -2.57 -2.06 -9.08
N TYR A 390 -2.20 -2.49 -7.87
CA TYR A 390 -1.12 -1.90 -7.05
C TYR A 390 -1.29 -0.41 -6.79
N PRO A 391 -2.36 0.01 -6.11
CA PRO A 391 -2.57 1.41 -5.78
C PRO A 391 -1.60 1.89 -4.68
N TYR A 392 -1.18 3.15 -4.77
CA TYR A 392 -0.38 3.85 -3.76
C TYR A 392 -1.03 5.17 -3.40
N LEU A 393 -0.93 5.57 -2.14
CA LEU A 393 -1.41 6.83 -1.62
C LEU A 393 -0.25 7.77 -1.30
N PHE A 394 -0.39 9.06 -1.62
CA PHE A 394 0.61 10.08 -1.34
C PHE A 394 -0.05 11.29 -0.71
N LYS A 395 0.53 11.76 0.40
CA LYS A 395 0.10 12.96 1.10
C LYS A 395 0.72 14.20 0.45
N GLY A 396 -0.11 15.15 0.03
CA GLY A 396 0.29 16.46 -0.43
C GLY A 396 0.09 17.54 0.65
N ASN A 397 0.42 18.79 0.31
CA ASN A 397 0.22 19.94 1.16
C ASN A 397 -1.25 20.40 1.17
N GLY A 398 -1.71 21.01 2.26
CA GLY A 398 -3.03 21.65 2.36
C GLY A 398 -4.19 20.67 2.21
N GLY A 399 -4.08 19.45 2.73
CA GLY A 399 -5.11 18.43 2.66
C GLY A 399 -5.25 17.76 1.29
N ARG A 400 -4.35 18.03 0.35
CA ARG A 400 -4.31 17.30 -0.93
C ARG A 400 -3.85 15.88 -0.71
N ILE A 401 -4.43 14.97 -1.48
CA ILE A 401 -4.01 13.57 -1.59
C ILE A 401 -3.90 13.18 -3.05
N TYR A 402 -3.06 12.21 -3.30
CA TYR A 402 -2.83 11.68 -4.65
C TYR A 402 -2.85 10.17 -4.56
N ALA A 403 -3.54 9.54 -5.48
CA ALA A 403 -3.49 8.09 -5.64
C ALA A 403 -2.91 7.76 -7.01
N THR A 404 -2.03 6.77 -7.05
CA THR A 404 -1.48 6.23 -8.30
C THR A 404 -1.73 4.75 -8.37
N TRP A 405 -1.87 4.22 -9.58
CA TRP A 405 -2.04 2.78 -9.81
C TRP A 405 -1.67 2.42 -11.25
N THR A 406 -1.69 1.13 -11.52
CA THR A 406 -1.67 0.61 -12.88
C THR A 406 -3.08 0.21 -13.29
N GLU A 407 -3.60 0.67 -14.42
CA GLU A 407 -4.79 0.09 -15.05
C GLU A 407 -4.37 -0.93 -16.11
N ILE A 408 -4.99 -2.09 -16.08
CA ILE A 408 -4.71 -3.20 -16.98
C ILE A 408 -5.77 -3.22 -18.06
N SER A 409 -5.43 -2.70 -19.24
CA SER A 409 -6.30 -2.65 -20.40
C SER A 409 -5.87 -3.65 -21.48
N GLU A 410 -6.71 -3.85 -22.49
CA GLU A 410 -6.38 -4.66 -23.68
C GLU A 410 -5.18 -4.08 -24.45
N GLU A 411 -4.99 -2.76 -24.42
CA GLU A 411 -3.87 -2.06 -25.06
C GLU A 411 -2.56 -2.15 -24.24
N GLY A 412 -2.61 -2.76 -23.06
CA GLY A 412 -1.50 -2.89 -22.12
C GLY A 412 -1.66 -2.04 -20.85
N PRO A 413 -0.68 -2.10 -19.94
CA PRO A 413 -0.75 -1.39 -18.66
C PRO A 413 -0.64 0.12 -18.85
N LYS A 414 -1.43 0.86 -18.07
CA LYS A 414 -1.47 2.34 -18.04
C LYS A 414 -1.08 2.82 -16.64
N ALA A 415 -0.11 3.72 -16.55
CA ALA A 415 0.28 4.40 -15.31
C ALA A 415 -0.66 5.59 -15.06
N VAL A 416 -1.41 5.56 -13.98
CA VAL A 416 -2.53 6.49 -13.73
C VAL A 416 -2.32 7.27 -12.44
N LEU A 417 -2.66 8.56 -12.46
CA LEU A 417 -2.68 9.49 -11.31
C LEU A 417 -4.10 10.03 -11.12
N CYS A 418 -4.61 9.97 -9.90
CA CYS A 418 -5.82 10.67 -9.46
C CYS A 418 -5.49 11.66 -8.36
N ARG A 419 -6.08 12.85 -8.41
CA ARG A 419 -5.90 13.92 -7.44
C ARG A 419 -7.17 14.10 -6.63
N GLY A 420 -7.00 14.34 -5.33
CA GLY A 420 -8.10 14.61 -4.42
C GLY A 420 -7.72 15.56 -3.30
N ARG A 421 -8.71 15.90 -2.49
CA ARG A 421 -8.55 16.68 -1.26
C ARG A 421 -9.38 16.01 -0.17
N ILE A 422 -8.80 15.84 1.01
CA ILE A 422 -9.51 15.36 2.20
C ILE A 422 -10.60 16.36 2.57
N ASN A 423 -11.80 15.88 2.80
CA ASN A 423 -12.88 16.66 3.37
C ASN A 423 -12.64 16.82 4.87
N GLN A 424 -12.81 18.06 5.38
CA GLN A 424 -12.61 18.40 6.80
C GLN A 424 -13.87 18.17 7.60
#